data_89740f5d051a23abbba85063d413564a
#
_entry.id   89740f5d051a23abbba85063d413564a
#
_cell.length_a   1.000
_cell.length_b   1.000
_cell.length_c   1.000
_cell.angle_alpha   90.00
_cell.angle_beta   90.00
_cell.angle_gamma   90.00
#
_symmetry.space_group_name_H-M   'P 1'
#
loop_
_entity.id
_entity.type
_entity.pdbx_description
1 polymer ?
#
loop_
_entity_poly.entity_id
_entity_poly.type
_entity_poly.pdbx_seq_one_letter_code
_entity_poly.pdbx_strand_id
1 'polypeptide(L)'
;MTELQQKATSLDALAEIERQVLWLSTAIVHHANRVRPNPGGLKVGGHQASSASMVSIMTSLWFRHLRADDRVSVKPHASPVLHAINYLLGELDESYLPTLRAFGGLQSYPSRVKDPDPVDYST
;
A
#
# COMPACT_ATOMS: atom_id res chain seq x y z
N MET A 1 15.34 -9.11 -7.36
CA MET A 1 13.95 -9.63 -7.32
C MET A 1 13.76 -10.43 -6.04
N THR A 2 12.72 -10.16 -5.29
CA THR A 2 12.41 -10.89 -4.06
C THR A 2 11.89 -12.30 -4.38
N GLU A 3 11.95 -13.19 -3.38
CA GLU A 3 11.39 -14.53 -3.55
C GLU A 3 9.90 -14.50 -3.90
N LEU A 4 9.14 -13.60 -3.27
CA LEU A 4 7.71 -13.44 -3.56
C LEU A 4 7.47 -13.00 -4.99
N GLN A 5 8.26 -12.07 -5.52
CA GLN A 5 8.15 -11.63 -6.90
C GLN A 5 8.47 -12.76 -7.88
N GLN A 6 9.47 -13.60 -7.56
CA GLN A 6 9.80 -14.76 -8.38
C GLN A 6 8.66 -15.80 -8.41
N LYS A 7 7.98 -15.99 -7.27
CA LYS A 7 6.85 -16.92 -7.17
C LYS A 7 5.61 -16.43 -7.93
N ALA A 8 5.49 -15.13 -8.16
CA ALA A 8 4.35 -14.52 -8.84
C ALA A 8 4.39 -14.67 -10.36
N THR A 9 5.08 -15.71 -10.88
CA THR A 9 5.11 -15.99 -12.33
C THR A 9 3.83 -16.63 -12.82
N SER A 10 3.08 -17.34 -11.96
CA SER A 10 1.81 -17.95 -12.30
C SER A 10 0.65 -17.01 -12.04
N LEU A 11 -0.45 -17.17 -12.80
CA LEU A 11 -1.66 -16.38 -12.60
C LEU A 11 -2.31 -16.70 -11.26
N ASP A 12 -2.23 -17.94 -10.79
CA ASP A 12 -2.80 -18.34 -9.51
C ASP A 12 -2.08 -17.64 -8.35
N ALA A 13 -0.75 -17.59 -8.38
CA ALA A 13 0.03 -16.88 -7.37
C ALA A 13 -0.25 -15.38 -7.41
N LEU A 14 -0.34 -14.80 -8.61
CA LEU A 14 -0.62 -13.38 -8.79
C LEU A 14 -2.03 -13.03 -8.24
N ALA A 15 -3.01 -13.89 -8.51
CA ALA A 15 -4.37 -13.70 -7.99
C ALA A 15 -4.42 -13.75 -6.46
N GLU A 16 -3.64 -14.63 -5.84
CA GLU A 16 -3.55 -14.72 -4.37
C GLU A 16 -2.92 -13.46 -3.79
N ILE A 17 -1.85 -12.96 -4.40
CA ILE A 17 -1.23 -11.71 -3.97
C ILE A 17 -2.21 -10.55 -4.12
N GLU A 18 -2.97 -10.49 -5.21
CA GLU A 18 -3.99 -9.48 -5.42
C GLU A 18 -5.03 -9.48 -4.30
N ARG A 19 -5.50 -10.65 -3.88
CA ARG A 19 -6.44 -10.76 -2.76
C ARG A 19 -5.84 -10.23 -1.47
N GLN A 20 -4.57 -10.54 -1.20
CA GLN A 20 -3.89 -10.04 0.00
C GLN A 20 -3.69 -8.53 -0.06
N VAL A 21 -3.33 -7.98 -1.20
CA VAL A 21 -3.19 -6.52 -1.39
C VAL A 21 -4.53 -5.84 -1.16
N LEU A 22 -5.61 -6.37 -1.71
CA LEU A 22 -6.96 -5.83 -1.51
C LEU A 22 -7.33 -5.83 -0.03
N TRP A 23 -7.13 -6.96 0.67
CA TRP A 23 -7.44 -7.06 2.08
C TRP A 23 -6.64 -6.08 2.93
N LEU A 24 -5.32 -6.03 2.70
CA LEU A 24 -4.43 -5.15 3.47
C LEU A 24 -4.74 -3.67 3.24
N SER A 25 -4.91 -3.26 1.98
CA SER A 25 -5.19 -1.86 1.67
C SER A 25 -6.54 -1.43 2.25
N THR A 26 -7.54 -2.30 2.20
CA THR A 26 -8.85 -2.08 2.81
C THR A 26 -8.71 -1.94 4.33
N ALA A 27 -7.94 -2.84 4.96
CA ALA A 27 -7.70 -2.82 6.40
C ALA A 27 -6.97 -1.54 6.85
N ILE A 28 -5.99 -1.08 6.09
CA ILE A 28 -5.26 0.17 6.39
C ILE A 28 -6.22 1.35 6.50
N VAL A 29 -7.10 1.53 5.52
CA VAL A 29 -8.08 2.62 5.51
C VAL A 29 -9.13 2.43 6.60
N HIS A 30 -9.63 1.21 6.75
CA HIS A 30 -10.65 0.91 7.78
C HIS A 30 -10.12 1.17 9.18
N HIS A 31 -8.91 0.72 9.49
CA HIS A 31 -8.31 0.94 10.81
C HIS A 31 -8.19 2.43 11.12
N ALA A 32 -7.73 3.22 10.17
CA ALA A 32 -7.56 4.66 10.37
C ALA A 32 -8.87 5.37 10.71
N ASN A 33 -9.97 4.96 10.09
CA ASN A 33 -11.24 5.65 10.20
C ASN A 33 -12.18 5.05 11.26
N ARG A 34 -12.07 3.73 11.56
CA ARG A 34 -13.07 3.02 12.35
C ARG A 34 -12.53 2.32 13.59
N VAL A 35 -11.24 1.99 13.64
CA VAL A 35 -10.66 1.18 14.72
C VAL A 35 -9.78 2.04 15.64
N ARG A 36 -8.87 2.83 15.06
CA ARG A 36 -7.96 3.68 15.82
C ARG A 36 -8.74 4.75 16.56
N PRO A 37 -8.37 5.06 17.84
CA PRO A 37 -9.02 6.15 18.61
C PRO A 37 -9.01 7.47 17.83
N ASN A 38 -10.18 8.10 17.76
CA ASN A 38 -10.35 9.38 17.06
C ASN A 38 -11.27 10.28 17.89
N PRO A 39 -10.74 10.93 18.96
CA PRO A 39 -11.55 11.75 19.86
C PRO A 39 -12.29 12.89 19.16
N GLY A 40 -11.73 13.44 18.10
CA GLY A 40 -12.36 14.52 17.35
C GLY A 40 -13.53 14.10 16.48
N GLY A 41 -13.71 12.81 16.25
CA GLY A 41 -14.80 12.27 15.42
C GLY A 41 -14.68 12.59 13.94
N LEU A 42 -13.63 13.28 13.51
CA LEU A 42 -13.43 13.61 12.11
C LEU A 42 -12.91 12.40 11.34
N LYS A 43 -13.39 12.23 10.11
CA LYS A 43 -12.88 11.19 9.22
C LYS A 43 -11.38 11.43 8.95
N VAL A 44 -10.57 10.41 9.18
CA VAL A 44 -9.12 10.49 8.94
C VAL A 44 -8.82 10.64 7.46
N GLY A 45 -9.57 9.94 6.62
CA GLY A 45 -9.42 10.01 5.17
C GLY A 45 -9.14 8.65 4.55
N GLY A 46 -8.79 8.69 3.29
CA GLY A 46 -8.69 7.51 2.47
C GLY A 46 -10.01 7.20 1.78
N HIS A 47 -9.92 6.69 0.56
CA HIS A 47 -11.09 6.40 -0.26
C HIS A 47 -11.04 4.93 -0.68
N GLN A 48 -11.88 4.09 -0.05
CA GLN A 48 -11.84 2.65 -0.29
C GLN A 48 -12.05 2.30 -1.76
N ALA A 49 -13.00 2.94 -2.42
CA ALA A 49 -13.29 2.65 -3.83
C ALA A 49 -12.12 3.04 -4.74
N SER A 50 -11.55 4.23 -4.52
CA SER A 50 -10.40 4.70 -5.31
C SER A 50 -9.17 3.83 -5.11
N SER A 51 -8.90 3.44 -3.86
CA SER A 51 -7.82 2.53 -3.53
C SER A 51 -8.03 1.17 -4.18
N ALA A 52 -9.21 0.58 -4.01
CA ALA A 52 -9.52 -0.75 -4.54
C ALA A 52 -9.43 -0.80 -6.07
N SER A 53 -9.78 0.30 -6.75
CA SER A 53 -9.70 0.36 -8.22
C SER A 53 -8.27 0.19 -8.75
N MET A 54 -7.25 0.46 -7.92
CA MET A 54 -5.85 0.36 -8.31
C MET A 54 -5.20 -0.97 -7.95
N VAL A 55 -5.89 -1.84 -7.20
CA VAL A 55 -5.29 -3.07 -6.67
C VAL A 55 -4.79 -3.99 -7.78
N SER A 56 -5.62 -4.30 -8.77
CA SER A 56 -5.22 -5.21 -9.87
C SER A 56 -4.08 -4.64 -10.70
N ILE A 57 -4.17 -3.35 -11.03
CA ILE A 57 -3.16 -2.67 -11.84
C ILE A 57 -1.81 -2.67 -11.12
N MET A 58 -1.79 -2.23 -9.86
CA MET A 58 -0.54 -2.11 -9.10
C MET A 58 0.03 -3.48 -8.74
N THR A 59 -0.80 -4.45 -8.41
CA THR A 59 -0.34 -5.82 -8.15
C THR A 59 0.37 -6.38 -9.39
N SER A 60 -0.25 -6.24 -10.55
CA SER A 60 0.34 -6.69 -11.81
C SER A 60 1.67 -5.99 -12.10
N LEU A 61 1.73 -4.66 -11.90
CA LEU A 61 2.96 -3.90 -12.12
C LEU A 61 4.08 -4.38 -11.20
N TRP A 62 3.85 -4.39 -9.88
CA TRP A 62 4.91 -4.69 -8.91
C TRP A 62 5.39 -6.13 -8.93
N PHE A 63 4.50 -7.08 -9.19
CA PHE A 63 4.84 -8.49 -9.09
C PHE A 63 5.09 -9.17 -10.43
N ARG A 64 4.89 -8.46 -11.54
CA ARG A 64 5.05 -9.08 -12.86
C ARG A 64 5.76 -8.23 -13.91
N HIS A 65 5.69 -6.91 -13.84
CA HIS A 65 6.14 -6.05 -14.94
C HIS A 65 7.29 -5.11 -14.61
N LEU A 66 7.32 -4.54 -13.40
CA LEU A 66 8.35 -3.57 -13.05
C LEU A 66 9.74 -4.19 -13.02
N ARG A 67 10.70 -3.44 -13.56
CA ARG A 67 12.11 -3.78 -13.55
C ARG A 67 12.85 -2.89 -12.56
N ALA A 68 14.11 -3.22 -12.26
CA ALA A 68 14.89 -2.56 -11.21
C ALA A 68 15.06 -1.05 -11.44
N ASP A 69 15.12 -0.60 -12.68
CA ASP A 69 15.29 0.82 -13.02
C ASP A 69 13.97 1.56 -13.29
N ASP A 70 12.84 0.87 -13.22
CA ASP A 70 11.54 1.51 -13.31
C ASP A 70 11.21 2.29 -12.06
N ARG A 71 10.50 3.41 -12.23
CA ARG A 71 10.02 4.24 -11.13
C ARG A 71 8.54 4.56 -11.33
N VAL A 72 7.79 4.59 -10.23
CA VAL A 72 6.35 4.82 -10.27
C VAL A 72 5.99 5.95 -9.33
N SER A 73 5.21 6.91 -9.83
CA SER A 73 4.63 7.96 -9.01
C SER A 73 3.22 7.52 -8.59
N VAL A 74 3.06 7.21 -7.32
CA VAL A 74 1.78 6.74 -6.78
C VAL A 74 1.00 7.93 -6.22
N LYS A 75 -0.23 8.08 -6.65
CA LYS A 75 -1.09 9.15 -6.19
C LYS A 75 -1.70 8.85 -4.82
N PRO A 76 -2.14 9.88 -4.06
CA PRO A 76 -2.60 9.71 -2.68
C PRO A 76 -3.72 8.68 -2.51
N HIS A 77 -4.67 8.63 -3.43
CA HIS A 77 -5.80 7.70 -3.33
C HIS A 77 -5.38 6.23 -3.44
N ALA A 78 -4.21 5.97 -4.02
CA ALA A 78 -3.64 4.63 -4.13
C ALA A 78 -2.53 4.35 -3.12
N SER A 79 -2.25 5.28 -2.21
CA SER A 79 -1.19 5.08 -1.21
C SER A 79 -1.42 3.84 -0.33
N PRO A 80 -2.65 3.49 0.08
CA PRO A 80 -2.84 2.26 0.85
C PRO A 80 -2.40 1.02 0.09
N VAL A 81 -2.59 1.00 -1.22
CA VAL A 81 -2.14 -0.12 -2.06
C VAL A 81 -0.62 -0.19 -2.12
N LEU A 82 0.05 0.95 -2.25
CA LEU A 82 1.52 0.99 -2.23
C LEU A 82 2.07 0.44 -0.91
N HIS A 83 1.54 0.89 0.22
CA HIS A 83 1.99 0.43 1.52
C HIS A 83 1.71 -1.06 1.74
N ALA A 84 0.56 -1.55 1.27
CA ALA A 84 0.23 -2.97 1.33
C ALA A 84 1.24 -3.81 0.53
N ILE A 85 1.58 -3.37 -0.67
CA ILE A 85 2.57 -4.05 -1.52
C ILE A 85 3.95 -4.04 -0.85
N ASN A 86 4.39 -2.89 -0.33
CA ASN A 86 5.67 -2.78 0.36
C ASN A 86 5.73 -3.69 1.60
N TYR A 87 4.63 -3.80 2.33
CA TYR A 87 4.55 -4.74 3.44
C TYR A 87 4.74 -6.19 2.97
N LEU A 88 4.06 -6.60 1.91
CA LEU A 88 4.19 -7.97 1.38
C LEU A 88 5.60 -8.24 0.85
N LEU A 89 6.29 -7.22 0.34
CA LEU A 89 7.67 -7.34 -0.11
C LEU A 89 8.69 -7.34 1.05
N GLY A 90 8.22 -7.20 2.28
CA GLY A 90 9.10 -7.17 3.45
C GLY A 90 9.78 -5.83 3.68
N GLU A 91 9.30 -4.76 3.05
CA GLU A 91 9.93 -3.44 3.12
C GLU A 91 9.18 -2.46 4.01
N LEU A 92 8.14 -2.91 4.69
CA LEU A 92 7.38 -2.13 5.67
C LEU A 92 7.11 -3.00 6.88
N ASP A 93 7.45 -2.51 8.07
CA ASP A 93 7.15 -3.22 9.30
C ASP A 93 5.64 -3.24 9.58
N GLU A 94 5.16 -4.36 10.12
CA GLU A 94 3.74 -4.56 10.43
C GLU A 94 3.18 -3.45 11.33
N SER A 95 4.01 -2.92 12.24
CA SER A 95 3.58 -1.89 13.19
C SER A 95 3.09 -0.61 12.53
N TYR A 96 3.45 -0.36 11.27
CA TYR A 96 3.00 0.82 10.54
C TYR A 96 1.63 0.66 9.88
N LEU A 97 1.14 -0.56 9.69
CA LEU A 97 -0.15 -0.78 9.01
C LEU A 97 -1.32 -0.02 9.63
N PRO A 98 -1.42 0.12 10.96
CA PRO A 98 -2.52 0.88 11.56
C PRO A 98 -2.23 2.38 11.70
N THR A 99 -1.24 2.93 11.00
CA THR A 99 -0.78 4.31 11.24
C THR A 99 -1.05 5.27 10.09
N LEU A 100 -1.97 4.96 9.18
CA LEU A 100 -2.27 5.87 8.07
C LEU A 100 -2.71 7.24 8.60
N ARG A 101 -2.00 8.28 8.19
CA ARG A 101 -2.21 9.67 8.61
C ARG A 101 -2.00 9.92 10.11
N ALA A 102 -1.42 8.99 10.85
CA ALA A 102 -0.98 9.25 12.21
C ALA A 102 0.35 10.00 12.20
N PHE A 103 0.58 10.82 13.22
CA PHE A 103 1.85 11.52 13.36
C PHE A 103 3.00 10.49 13.40
N GLY A 104 3.98 10.68 12.53
CA GLY A 104 5.10 9.73 12.43
C GLY A 104 4.77 8.41 11.74
N GLY A 105 3.53 8.25 11.25
CA GLY A 105 3.09 7.03 10.56
C GLY A 105 3.08 7.18 9.04
N LEU A 106 2.26 6.35 8.39
CA LEU A 106 2.14 6.35 6.93
C LEU A 106 1.49 7.64 6.44
N GLN A 107 2.06 8.20 5.38
CA GLN A 107 1.58 9.45 4.79
C GLN A 107 0.43 9.19 3.81
N SER A 108 -0.55 10.10 3.78
CA SER A 108 -1.61 10.02 2.77
C SER A 108 -1.09 10.42 1.38
N TYR A 109 -0.16 11.35 1.35
CA TYR A 109 0.60 11.71 0.16
C TYR A 109 1.94 11.00 0.25
N PRO A 110 2.20 9.96 -0.57
CA PRO A 110 3.44 9.21 -0.45
C PRO A 110 4.66 10.12 -0.44
N SER A 111 5.58 9.88 0.49
CA SER A 111 6.73 10.74 0.73
C SER A 111 8.02 9.94 0.81
N ARG A 112 8.99 10.30 0.00
CA ARG A 112 10.33 9.69 0.04
C ARG A 112 11.05 9.96 1.35
N VAL A 113 10.70 11.03 2.03
CA VAL A 113 11.39 11.49 3.24
C VAL A 113 10.67 11.04 4.50
N LYS A 114 9.33 11.08 4.51
CA LYS A 114 8.53 10.86 5.70
C LYS A 114 8.02 9.44 5.85
N ASP A 115 7.78 8.73 4.75
CA ASP A 115 7.32 7.35 4.82
C ASP A 115 8.47 6.41 5.18
N PRO A 116 8.20 5.38 6.00
CA PRO A 116 9.23 4.41 6.38
C PRO A 116 9.56 3.41 5.27
N ASP A 117 8.70 3.25 4.30
CA ASP A 117 8.84 2.30 3.19
C ASP A 117 9.27 2.99 1.90
N PRO A 118 9.72 2.24 0.90
CA PRO A 118 10.19 2.83 -0.37
C PRO A 118 9.10 3.57 -1.10
N VAL A 119 9.40 4.80 -1.49
CA VAL A 119 8.55 5.66 -2.31
C VAL A 119 9.42 6.27 -3.39
N ASP A 120 9.13 5.99 -4.65
CA ASP A 120 9.96 6.46 -5.76
C ASP A 120 9.90 7.98 -5.93
N TYR A 121 8.70 8.55 -5.84
CA TYR A 121 8.47 9.99 -5.94
C TYR A 121 7.48 10.44 -4.89
N SER A 122 7.81 11.53 -4.21
CA SER A 122 6.86 12.19 -3.32
C SER A 122 5.76 12.85 -4.14
N THR A 123 4.54 12.79 -3.64
CA THR A 123 3.39 13.43 -4.28
C THR A 123 2.93 14.67 -3.53
#